data_b9633f1e6af7d8b025ab9bea43c81b9d
#
_entry.id   b9633f1e6af7d8b025ab9bea43c81b9d
#
_cell.length_a   1.000
_cell.length_b   1.000
_cell.length_c   1.000
_cell.angle_alpha   90.00
_cell.angle_beta   90.00
_cell.angle_gamma   90.00
#
_symmetry.space_group_name_H-M   'P 1'
#
loop_
_entity.id
_entity.type
_entity.pdbx_description
1 polymer ?
#
loop_
_entity_poly.entity_id
_entity_poly.type
_entity_poly.pdbx_seq_one_letter_code
_entity_poly.pdbx_strand_id
1 'polypeptide(L)'
;MGRVAKGGADAFEILLDRHFHSVNTFCYSFCRNRERAEDLAQEIFLRVYRNAASYKPVAKFTTWLYRVAANLCINEAKKAKLRKTVSLDGPVGNDPDASRIVEKMATGDPGPLTSAERREASRLIEEAIDALPDDQRTTLILVERQNLPYKDIAEILGVTVSAVKMRVKRARENLREALKFLDASQ
;
A
#
# COMPACT_ATOMS: atom_id res chain seq x y z
N MET A 1 12.35 -17.61 7.46
CA MET A 1 11.61 -17.69 8.76
C MET A 1 12.03 -18.89 9.62
N GLY A 2 12.09 -20.14 9.18
CA GLY A 2 12.47 -21.28 10.06
C GLY A 2 13.85 -21.13 10.74
N ARG A 3 14.83 -20.52 10.06
CA ARG A 3 16.14 -20.19 10.66
C ARG A 3 16.06 -19.01 11.63
N VAL A 4 15.23 -18.01 11.32
CA VAL A 4 14.98 -16.85 12.20
C VAL A 4 14.32 -17.31 13.50
N ALA A 5 13.35 -18.21 13.44
CA ALA A 5 12.68 -18.80 14.61
C ALA A 5 13.64 -19.56 15.54
N LYS A 6 14.78 -20.02 15.02
CA LYS A 6 15.87 -20.68 15.77
C LYS A 6 16.97 -19.71 16.22
N GLY A 7 16.74 -18.39 16.16
CA GLY A 7 17.71 -17.37 16.58
C GLY A 7 18.74 -16.96 15.52
N GLY A 8 18.54 -17.33 14.24
CA GLY A 8 19.45 -16.97 13.15
C GLY A 8 19.33 -15.49 12.77
N ALA A 9 20.17 -14.63 13.35
CA ALA A 9 20.23 -13.19 13.06
C ALA A 9 20.50 -12.92 11.55
N ASP A 10 21.49 -13.62 10.98
CA ASP A 10 21.83 -13.50 9.54
C ASP A 10 20.65 -13.81 8.63
N ALA A 11 19.80 -14.78 9.01
CA ALA A 11 18.63 -15.13 8.24
C ALA A 11 17.53 -14.05 8.30
N PHE A 12 17.49 -13.30 9.40
CA PHE A 12 16.59 -12.15 9.54
C PHE A 12 17.09 -10.96 8.72
N GLU A 13 18.38 -10.68 8.74
CA GLU A 13 19.01 -9.62 7.93
C GLU A 13 18.72 -9.83 6.43
N ILE A 14 18.90 -11.05 5.92
CA ILE A 14 18.55 -11.39 4.52
C ILE A 14 17.07 -11.15 4.22
N LEU A 15 16.15 -11.44 5.16
CA LEU A 15 14.73 -11.15 4.98
C LEU A 15 14.45 -9.65 4.99
N LEU A 16 15.11 -8.92 5.87
CA LEU A 16 15.01 -7.47 5.98
C LEU A 16 15.47 -6.83 4.66
N ASP A 17 16.66 -7.12 4.19
CA ASP A 17 17.21 -6.56 2.94
C ASP A 17 16.30 -6.82 1.74
N ARG A 18 15.76 -8.03 1.66
CA ARG A 18 14.90 -8.44 0.53
C ARG A 18 13.55 -7.73 0.53
N HIS A 19 12.98 -7.43 1.68
CA HIS A 19 11.58 -7.01 1.79
C HIS A 19 11.38 -5.60 2.35
N PHE A 20 12.43 -4.97 2.95
CA PHE A 20 12.28 -3.68 3.61
C PHE A 20 11.78 -2.60 2.65
N HIS A 21 12.39 -2.48 1.47
CA HIS A 21 12.01 -1.46 0.50
C HIS A 21 10.53 -1.59 0.07
N SER A 22 10.07 -2.79 -0.25
CA SER A 22 8.68 -3.01 -0.65
C SER A 22 7.68 -2.80 0.49
N VAL A 23 8.05 -3.17 1.73
CA VAL A 23 7.22 -2.88 2.91
C VAL A 23 7.20 -1.38 3.21
N ASN A 24 8.34 -0.68 3.10
CA ASN A 24 8.41 0.76 3.29
C ASN A 24 7.54 1.51 2.26
N THR A 25 7.63 1.14 0.98
CA THR A 25 6.76 1.68 -0.08
C THR A 25 5.28 1.41 0.21
N PHE A 26 4.96 0.22 0.72
CA PHE A 26 3.59 -0.11 1.16
C PHE A 26 3.13 0.80 2.30
N CYS A 27 3.95 1.00 3.34
CA CYS A 27 3.66 1.91 4.46
C CYS A 27 3.47 3.35 3.98
N TYR A 28 4.34 3.82 3.09
CA TYR A 28 4.25 5.15 2.50
C TYR A 28 2.91 5.40 1.81
N SER A 29 2.35 4.39 1.16
CA SER A 29 1.03 4.48 0.51
C SER A 29 -0.11 4.81 1.48
N PHE A 30 0.09 4.63 2.79
CA PHE A 30 -0.91 4.93 3.82
C PHE A 30 -0.65 6.23 4.57
N CYS A 31 0.61 6.55 4.87
CA CYS A 31 0.96 7.70 5.72
C CYS A 31 1.41 8.94 4.95
N ARG A 32 1.82 8.79 3.67
CA ARG A 32 2.34 9.87 2.81
C ARG A 32 3.48 10.69 3.43
N ASN A 33 4.19 10.10 4.37
CA ASN A 33 5.34 10.70 5.04
C ASN A 33 6.47 9.67 5.10
N ARG A 34 7.67 10.04 4.64
CA ARG A 34 8.81 9.11 4.52
C ARG A 34 9.30 8.60 5.88
N GLU A 35 9.48 9.51 6.83
CA GLU A 35 9.94 9.14 8.17
C GLU A 35 8.93 8.21 8.85
N ARG A 36 7.65 8.54 8.74
CA ARG A 36 6.58 7.70 9.30
C ARG A 36 6.47 6.34 8.61
N ALA A 37 6.70 6.27 7.30
CA ALA A 37 6.72 5.01 6.56
C ALA A 37 7.87 4.11 7.03
N GLU A 38 9.03 4.70 7.24
CA GLU A 38 10.22 4.00 7.74
C GLU A 38 10.00 3.47 9.17
N ASP A 39 9.47 4.29 10.08
CA ASP A 39 9.08 3.87 11.43
C ASP A 39 8.12 2.68 11.40
N LEU A 40 7.08 2.75 10.55
CA LEU A 40 6.11 1.68 10.41
C LEU A 40 6.75 0.40 9.83
N ALA A 41 7.63 0.53 8.85
CA ALA A 41 8.35 -0.60 8.27
C ALA A 41 9.24 -1.26 9.33
N GLN A 42 9.98 -0.49 10.13
CA GLN A 42 10.80 -1.00 11.25
C GLN A 42 9.92 -1.73 12.27
N GLU A 43 8.80 -1.14 12.68
CA GLU A 43 7.86 -1.77 13.63
C GLU A 43 7.28 -3.08 13.08
N ILE A 44 6.98 -3.16 11.77
CA ILE A 44 6.52 -4.37 11.10
C ILE A 44 7.58 -5.46 11.23
N PHE A 45 8.85 -5.17 10.91
CA PHE A 45 9.93 -6.15 10.99
C PHE A 45 10.26 -6.54 12.42
N LEU A 46 10.17 -5.63 13.39
CA LEU A 46 10.26 -5.97 14.81
C LEU A 46 9.17 -6.96 15.24
N ARG A 47 7.92 -6.77 14.77
CA ARG A 47 6.83 -7.72 15.02
C ARG A 47 7.08 -9.05 14.34
N VAL A 48 7.58 -9.04 13.11
CA VAL A 48 7.99 -10.25 12.38
C VAL A 48 9.05 -11.03 13.16
N TYR A 49 10.06 -10.35 13.68
CA TYR A 49 11.12 -10.97 14.48
C TYR A 49 10.58 -11.56 15.79
N ARG A 50 9.82 -10.78 16.56
CA ARG A 50 9.23 -11.22 17.83
C ARG A 50 8.30 -12.41 17.69
N ASN A 51 7.58 -12.49 16.57
CA ASN A 51 6.64 -13.57 16.29
C ASN A 51 7.25 -14.70 15.45
N ALA A 52 8.56 -14.68 15.18
CA ALA A 52 9.22 -15.67 14.35
C ALA A 52 9.05 -17.10 14.88
N ALA A 53 9.09 -17.30 16.21
CA ALA A 53 8.92 -18.61 16.85
C ALA A 53 7.51 -19.19 16.66
N SER A 54 6.49 -18.34 16.55
CA SER A 54 5.09 -18.75 16.32
C SER A 54 4.72 -18.88 14.84
N TYR A 55 5.62 -18.53 13.94
CA TYR A 55 5.38 -18.62 12.50
C TYR A 55 5.24 -20.07 12.04
N LYS A 56 4.09 -20.38 11.47
CA LYS A 56 3.82 -21.68 10.82
C LYS A 56 3.82 -21.49 9.31
N PRO A 57 4.59 -22.24 8.52
CA PRO A 57 4.68 -22.10 7.07
C PRO A 57 3.45 -22.69 6.34
N VAL A 58 2.26 -22.28 6.77
CA VAL A 58 0.98 -22.69 6.15
C VAL A 58 0.72 -21.90 4.87
N ALA A 59 1.24 -20.66 4.82
CA ALA A 59 1.15 -19.77 3.67
C ALA A 59 2.53 -19.24 3.28
N LYS A 60 2.62 -18.53 2.15
CA LYS A 60 3.86 -17.83 1.76
C LYS A 60 4.26 -16.81 2.84
N PHE A 61 5.57 -16.67 3.05
CA PHE A 61 6.09 -15.66 3.99
C PHE A 61 5.59 -14.25 3.65
N THR A 62 5.53 -13.89 2.38
CA THR A 62 5.03 -12.58 1.92
C THR A 62 3.58 -12.36 2.30
N THR A 63 2.71 -13.37 2.21
CA THR A 63 1.31 -13.29 2.65
C THR A 63 1.22 -12.96 4.14
N TRP A 64 2.00 -13.65 4.97
CA TRP A 64 2.04 -13.37 6.40
C TRP A 64 2.64 -11.99 6.72
N LEU A 65 3.73 -11.61 6.05
CA LEU A 65 4.37 -10.30 6.19
C LEU A 65 3.38 -9.16 5.88
N TYR A 66 2.70 -9.24 4.73
CA TYR A 66 1.72 -8.21 4.34
C TYR A 66 0.46 -8.23 5.20
N ARG A 67 0.09 -9.34 5.84
CA ARG A 67 -0.97 -9.35 6.86
C ARG A 67 -0.57 -8.51 8.07
N VAL A 68 0.66 -8.64 8.57
CA VAL A 68 1.19 -7.82 9.67
C VAL A 68 1.23 -6.35 9.24
N ALA A 69 1.73 -6.06 8.04
CA ALA A 69 1.85 -4.72 7.50
C ALA A 69 0.48 -4.05 7.30
N ALA A 70 -0.48 -4.72 6.67
CA ALA A 70 -1.82 -4.20 6.42
C ALA A 70 -2.54 -3.85 7.73
N ASN A 71 -2.49 -4.73 8.73
CA ASN A 71 -3.10 -4.48 10.03
C ASN A 71 -2.52 -3.24 10.73
N LEU A 72 -1.18 -3.08 10.66
CA LEU A 72 -0.52 -1.92 11.27
C LEU A 72 -0.87 -0.63 10.52
N CYS A 73 -0.78 -0.63 9.18
CA CYS A 73 -1.05 0.52 8.35
C CYS A 73 -2.51 0.97 8.42
N ILE A 74 -3.47 0.04 8.41
CA ILE A 74 -4.91 0.35 8.58
C ILE A 74 -5.15 1.02 9.94
N ASN A 75 -4.57 0.50 11.01
CA ASN A 75 -4.71 1.07 12.35
C ASN A 75 -4.10 2.47 12.43
N GLU A 76 -2.94 2.68 11.81
CA GLU A 76 -2.29 3.99 11.79
C GLU A 76 -3.09 5.00 10.94
N ALA A 77 -3.62 4.59 9.78
CA ALA A 77 -4.48 5.45 8.97
C ALA A 77 -5.76 5.88 9.73
N LYS A 78 -6.38 4.98 10.49
CA LYS A 78 -7.52 5.30 11.35
C LYS A 78 -7.15 6.31 12.44
N LYS A 79 -5.99 6.13 13.10
CA LYS A 79 -5.49 7.10 14.10
C LYS A 79 -5.20 8.46 13.48
N ALA A 80 -4.61 8.49 12.28
CA ALA A 80 -4.31 9.73 11.57
C ALA A 80 -5.60 10.48 11.18
N LYS A 81 -6.64 9.77 10.73
CA LYS A 81 -7.96 10.36 10.45
C LYS A 81 -8.56 11.00 11.70
N LEU A 82 -8.51 10.33 12.85
CA LEU A 82 -8.96 10.86 14.14
C LEU A 82 -8.18 12.11 14.57
N ARG A 83 -6.87 12.17 14.29
CA ARG A 83 -6.05 13.35 14.60
C ARG A 83 -6.33 14.51 13.64
N LYS A 84 -6.56 14.25 12.35
CA LYS A 84 -6.89 15.28 11.35
C LYS A 84 -8.22 15.97 11.62
N THR A 85 -9.17 15.33 12.29
CA THR A 85 -10.40 15.99 12.78
C THR A 85 -10.10 17.03 13.85
N VAL A 86 -8.90 17.05 14.40
CA VAL A 86 -8.47 17.98 15.47
C VAL A 86 -7.41 18.99 14.99
N SER A 87 -6.76 18.78 13.84
CA SER A 87 -5.70 19.67 13.31
C SER A 87 -5.67 19.65 11.78
N LEU A 88 -5.90 20.82 11.21
CA LEU A 88 -5.82 21.11 9.76
C LEU A 88 -4.39 21.59 9.45
N ASP A 89 -3.43 20.71 9.18
CA ASP A 89 -2.23 21.05 8.40
C ASP A 89 -1.25 19.86 8.36
N GLY A 90 -0.96 19.37 7.17
CA GLY A 90 0.12 18.42 6.92
C GLY A 90 0.52 18.40 5.45
N PRO A 91 1.83 18.46 5.12
CA PRO A 91 2.32 18.52 3.75
C PRO A 91 2.07 17.24 2.97
N VAL A 92 1.61 17.39 1.73
CA VAL A 92 1.42 16.32 0.74
C VAL A 92 2.80 15.97 0.14
N GLY A 93 3.25 14.73 0.33
CA GLY A 93 4.50 14.24 -0.27
C GLY A 93 4.28 13.74 -1.70
N ASN A 94 5.22 14.00 -2.61
CA ASN A 94 5.25 13.45 -3.97
C ASN A 94 5.65 11.96 -3.93
N ASP A 95 4.82 11.07 -4.45
CA ASP A 95 5.08 9.62 -4.55
C ASP A 95 5.52 9.26 -5.99
N PRO A 96 6.76 8.78 -6.20
CA PRO A 96 7.22 8.36 -7.52
C PRO A 96 6.49 7.13 -8.08
N ASP A 97 5.82 6.33 -7.24
CA ASP A 97 5.06 5.14 -7.68
C ASP A 97 3.60 5.46 -8.07
N ALA A 98 3.11 6.69 -7.86
CA ALA A 98 1.78 7.09 -8.32
C ALA A 98 1.68 6.98 -9.86
N SER A 99 2.76 7.26 -10.59
CA SER A 99 2.84 7.10 -12.04
C SER A 99 2.50 5.71 -12.55
N ARG A 100 2.83 4.64 -11.80
CA ARG A 100 2.51 3.25 -12.19
C ARG A 100 1.03 2.92 -12.15
N ILE A 101 0.28 3.54 -11.23
CA ILE A 101 -1.18 3.37 -11.15
C ILE A 101 -1.83 4.09 -12.33
N VAL A 102 -1.29 5.27 -12.70
CA VAL A 102 -1.73 6.04 -13.87
C VAL A 102 -1.58 5.23 -15.14
N GLU A 103 -0.40 4.67 -15.42
CA GLU A 103 -0.13 3.89 -16.63
C GLU A 103 -1.06 2.68 -16.78
N LYS A 104 -1.42 2.02 -15.67
CA LYS A 104 -2.36 0.89 -15.70
C LYS A 104 -3.83 1.29 -15.88
N MET A 105 -4.19 2.53 -15.61
CA MET A 105 -5.57 3.04 -15.70
C MET A 105 -5.84 3.81 -16.98
N ALA A 106 -4.80 4.39 -17.59
CA ALA A 106 -4.91 5.09 -18.87
C ALA A 106 -5.07 4.07 -20.01
N THR A 107 -6.23 4.05 -20.63
CA THR A 107 -6.52 3.25 -21.85
C THR A 107 -6.20 4.02 -23.14
N GLY A 108 -5.57 5.20 -23.04
CA GLY A 108 -5.16 6.04 -24.17
C GLY A 108 -3.67 6.37 -24.08
N ASP A 109 -3.01 6.55 -25.23
CA ASP A 109 -1.62 7.01 -25.31
C ASP A 109 -1.57 8.50 -24.90
N PRO A 110 -1.15 8.85 -23.68
CA PRO A 110 -1.02 10.25 -23.29
C PRO A 110 0.23 10.77 -23.98
N GLY A 111 0.06 11.74 -24.86
CA GLY A 111 1.18 12.48 -25.44
C GLY A 111 2.21 12.91 -24.38
N PRO A 112 3.40 13.38 -24.76
CA PRO A 112 4.48 13.69 -23.83
C PRO A 112 4.09 14.81 -22.86
N LEU A 113 3.56 14.43 -21.68
CA LEU A 113 3.27 15.36 -20.60
C LEU A 113 4.57 16.00 -20.09
N THR A 114 4.53 17.29 -19.81
CA THR A 114 5.64 17.98 -19.12
C THR A 114 5.85 17.41 -17.71
N SER A 115 7.01 17.63 -17.14
CA SER A 115 7.31 17.17 -15.77
C SER A 115 6.37 17.79 -14.71
N ALA A 116 5.84 18.98 -14.97
CA ALA A 116 4.88 19.66 -14.10
C ALA A 116 3.50 19.01 -14.19
N GLU A 117 2.99 18.73 -15.38
CA GLU A 117 1.71 18.05 -15.59
C GLU A 117 1.71 16.63 -15.01
N ARG A 118 2.82 15.88 -15.14
CA ARG A 118 2.97 14.56 -14.49
C ARG A 118 2.89 14.64 -12.98
N ARG A 119 3.53 15.65 -12.35
CA ARG A 119 3.47 15.84 -10.90
C ARG A 119 2.05 16.17 -10.43
N GLU A 120 1.36 17.02 -11.14
CA GLU A 120 -0.02 17.38 -10.82
C GLU A 120 -0.96 16.20 -10.99
N ALA A 121 -0.87 15.45 -12.09
CA ALA A 121 -1.64 14.22 -12.29
C ALA A 121 -1.37 13.19 -11.18
N SER A 122 -0.11 12.99 -10.79
CA SER A 122 0.26 12.10 -9.69
C SER A 122 -0.38 12.54 -8.37
N ARG A 123 -0.34 13.84 -8.05
CA ARG A 123 -0.95 14.41 -6.84
C ARG A 123 -2.46 14.15 -6.80
N LEU A 124 -3.16 14.43 -7.90
CA LEU A 124 -4.62 14.25 -7.99
C LEU A 124 -5.02 12.77 -7.83
N ILE A 125 -4.23 11.86 -8.40
CA ILE A 125 -4.47 10.42 -8.24
C ILE A 125 -4.23 9.96 -6.81
N GLU A 126 -3.19 10.47 -6.15
CA GLU A 126 -2.94 10.17 -4.75
C GLU A 126 -4.08 10.66 -3.85
N GLU A 127 -4.58 11.86 -4.08
CA GLU A 127 -5.73 12.42 -3.38
C GLU A 127 -6.99 11.56 -3.60
N ALA A 128 -7.24 11.14 -4.84
CA ALA A 128 -8.35 10.26 -5.15
C ALA A 128 -8.24 8.89 -4.47
N ILE A 129 -7.02 8.31 -4.40
CA ILE A 129 -6.76 7.06 -3.66
C ILE A 129 -6.99 7.25 -2.16
N ASP A 130 -6.57 8.39 -1.60
CA ASP A 130 -6.74 8.69 -0.18
C ASP A 130 -8.21 8.91 0.21
N ALA A 131 -9.04 9.35 -0.74
CA ALA A 131 -10.49 9.50 -0.57
C ALA A 131 -11.26 8.18 -0.62
N LEU A 132 -10.66 7.10 -1.11
CA LEU A 132 -11.33 5.79 -1.15
C LEU A 132 -11.67 5.27 0.27
N PRO A 133 -12.77 4.50 0.40
CA PRO A 133 -13.02 3.71 1.61
C PRO A 133 -11.82 2.83 1.96
N ASP A 134 -11.50 2.69 3.26
CA ASP A 134 -10.28 2.04 3.76
C ASP A 134 -10.09 0.61 3.22
N ASP A 135 -11.17 -0.15 3.06
CA ASP A 135 -11.14 -1.51 2.52
C ASP A 135 -10.85 -1.55 1.01
N GLN A 136 -11.37 -0.59 0.25
CA GLN A 136 -11.09 -0.46 -1.18
C GLN A 136 -9.66 0.03 -1.40
N ARG A 137 -9.24 1.06 -0.66
CA ARG A 137 -7.88 1.60 -0.69
C ARG A 137 -6.84 0.53 -0.41
N THR A 138 -6.98 -0.18 0.72
CA THR A 138 -6.04 -1.24 1.12
C THR A 138 -5.96 -2.35 0.07
N THR A 139 -7.12 -2.80 -0.43
CA THR A 139 -7.17 -3.85 -1.45
C THR A 139 -6.48 -3.40 -2.73
N LEU A 140 -6.73 -2.17 -3.17
CA LEU A 140 -6.13 -1.59 -4.39
C LEU A 140 -4.60 -1.49 -4.26
N ILE A 141 -4.09 -1.00 -3.13
CA ILE A 141 -2.65 -0.89 -2.87
C ILE A 141 -1.98 -2.27 -2.93
N LEU A 142 -2.58 -3.31 -2.34
CA LEU A 142 -2.04 -4.68 -2.39
C LEU A 142 -2.03 -5.24 -3.83
N VAL A 143 -3.03 -4.94 -4.64
CA VAL A 143 -3.09 -5.38 -6.04
C VAL A 143 -2.09 -4.64 -6.90
N GLU A 144 -2.12 -3.31 -6.89
CA GLU A 144 -1.41 -2.50 -7.88
C GLU A 144 0.06 -2.27 -7.54
N ARG A 145 0.39 -2.09 -6.26
CA ARG A 145 1.77 -1.81 -5.83
C ARG A 145 2.56 -3.07 -5.45
N GLN A 146 1.89 -4.08 -4.88
CA GLN A 146 2.57 -5.29 -4.44
C GLN A 146 2.43 -6.46 -5.42
N ASN A 147 1.65 -6.30 -6.49
CA ASN A 147 1.39 -7.33 -7.51
C ASN A 147 0.98 -8.68 -6.90
N LEU A 148 0.28 -8.67 -5.77
CA LEU A 148 -0.13 -9.89 -5.10
C LEU A 148 -1.34 -10.53 -5.80
N PRO A 149 -1.37 -11.86 -5.94
CA PRO A 149 -2.55 -12.57 -6.44
C PRO A 149 -3.76 -12.34 -5.53
N TYR A 150 -4.94 -12.26 -6.11
CA TYR A 150 -6.20 -12.06 -5.35
C TYR A 150 -6.44 -13.09 -4.25
N LYS A 151 -5.95 -14.34 -4.45
CA LYS A 151 -6.00 -15.37 -3.42
C LYS A 151 -5.15 -15.00 -2.19
N ASP A 152 -3.93 -14.52 -2.42
CA ASP A 152 -3.04 -14.11 -1.33
C ASP A 152 -3.59 -12.87 -0.62
N ILE A 153 -4.18 -11.90 -1.37
CA ILE A 153 -4.85 -10.73 -0.81
C ILE A 153 -6.08 -11.11 0.03
N ALA A 154 -6.88 -12.05 -0.44
CA ALA A 154 -8.02 -12.57 0.31
C ALA A 154 -7.58 -13.15 1.67
N GLU A 155 -6.47 -13.88 1.67
CA GLU A 155 -5.86 -14.43 2.89
C GLU A 155 -5.29 -13.33 3.79
N ILE A 156 -4.60 -12.32 3.23
CA ILE A 156 -4.05 -11.17 3.98
C ILE A 156 -5.17 -10.42 4.71
N LEU A 157 -6.28 -10.13 4.01
CA LEU A 157 -7.38 -9.31 4.52
C LEU A 157 -8.45 -10.11 5.28
N GLY A 158 -8.36 -11.45 5.29
CA GLY A 158 -9.36 -12.31 5.93
C GLY A 158 -10.74 -12.26 5.25
N VAL A 159 -10.78 -12.14 3.91
CA VAL A 159 -12.01 -12.04 3.11
C VAL A 159 -12.02 -13.08 1.98
N THR A 160 -13.14 -13.21 1.27
CA THR A 160 -13.22 -14.08 0.10
C THR A 160 -12.56 -13.46 -1.13
N VAL A 161 -12.12 -14.28 -2.08
CA VAL A 161 -11.59 -13.82 -3.38
C VAL A 161 -12.64 -12.98 -4.14
N SER A 162 -13.93 -13.34 -4.05
CA SER A 162 -15.03 -12.55 -4.63
C SER A 162 -15.13 -11.16 -4.01
N ALA A 163 -14.93 -11.04 -2.69
CA ALA A 163 -14.90 -9.74 -2.01
C ALA A 163 -13.71 -8.89 -2.48
N VAL A 164 -12.51 -9.50 -2.65
CA VAL A 164 -11.34 -8.81 -3.22
C VAL A 164 -11.67 -8.26 -4.62
N LYS A 165 -12.20 -9.10 -5.52
CA LYS A 165 -12.59 -8.68 -6.88
C LYS A 165 -13.57 -7.52 -6.85
N MET A 166 -14.58 -7.58 -5.98
CA MET A 166 -15.60 -6.52 -5.86
C MET A 166 -14.99 -5.21 -5.32
N ARG A 167 -14.11 -5.28 -4.31
CA ARG A 167 -13.42 -4.10 -3.76
C ARG A 167 -12.54 -3.42 -4.81
N VAL A 168 -11.77 -4.19 -5.58
CA VAL A 168 -10.95 -3.66 -6.68
C VAL A 168 -11.81 -3.00 -7.76
N LYS A 169 -12.91 -3.66 -8.17
CA LYS A 169 -13.84 -3.10 -9.14
C LYS A 169 -14.39 -1.75 -8.67
N ARG A 170 -14.94 -1.69 -7.46
CA ARG A 170 -15.48 -0.45 -6.88
C ARG A 170 -14.42 0.62 -6.70
N ALA A 171 -13.21 0.26 -6.25
CA ALA A 171 -12.10 1.21 -6.13
C ALA A 171 -11.77 1.86 -7.48
N ARG A 172 -11.68 1.05 -8.55
CA ARG A 172 -11.41 1.56 -9.90
C ARG A 172 -12.55 2.42 -10.45
N GLU A 173 -13.80 2.06 -10.17
CA GLU A 173 -14.98 2.86 -10.54
C GLU A 173 -14.96 4.22 -9.83
N ASN A 174 -14.71 4.24 -8.52
CA ASN A 174 -14.60 5.47 -7.75
C ASN A 174 -13.43 6.36 -8.21
N LEU A 175 -12.27 5.76 -8.51
CA LEU A 175 -11.13 6.51 -9.05
C LEU A 175 -11.43 7.10 -10.42
N ARG A 176 -12.05 6.32 -11.32
CA ARG A 176 -12.44 6.82 -12.66
C ARG A 176 -13.40 7.99 -12.53
N GLU A 177 -14.38 7.91 -11.63
CA GLU A 177 -15.31 9.01 -11.38
C GLU A 177 -14.60 10.26 -10.84
N ALA A 178 -13.74 10.09 -9.85
CA ALA A 178 -12.97 11.19 -9.24
C ALA A 178 -11.99 11.87 -10.23
N LEU A 179 -11.52 11.14 -11.24
CA LEU A 179 -10.50 11.60 -12.19
C LEU A 179 -11.04 11.95 -13.57
N LYS A 180 -12.37 11.93 -13.78
CA LYS A 180 -13.01 12.28 -15.08
C LYS A 180 -12.57 13.64 -15.63
N PHE A 181 -12.26 14.60 -14.77
CA PHE A 181 -11.83 15.92 -15.19
C PHE A 181 -10.43 15.92 -15.84
N LEU A 182 -9.60 14.92 -15.57
CA LEU A 182 -8.30 14.79 -16.22
C LEU A 182 -8.43 14.37 -17.68
N ASP A 183 -9.47 13.57 -18.01
CA ASP A 183 -9.77 13.15 -19.38
C ASP A 183 -10.43 14.28 -20.19
N ALA A 184 -11.14 15.21 -19.53
CA ALA A 184 -11.84 16.32 -20.18
C ALA A 184 -10.93 17.53 -20.49
N SER A 185 -9.69 17.52 -20.04
CA SER A 185 -8.72 18.62 -20.23
C SER A 185 -7.77 18.37 -21.42
N GLN A 186 -8.01 17.32 -22.23
CA GLN A 186 -7.35 17.02 -23.49
C GLN A 186 -8.31 17.28 -24.65
#